data_c027802a6ba6b49b7986cbe98c31f3f4
#
_entry.id   c027802a6ba6b49b7986cbe98c31f3f4
#
_cell.length_a   1.000
_cell.length_b   1.000
_cell.length_c   1.000
_cell.angle_alpha   90.00
_cell.angle_beta   90.00
_cell.angle_gamma   90.00
#
_symmetry.space_group_name_H-M   'P 1'
#
loop_
_entity.id
_entity.type
_entity.pdbx_description
1 polymer ?
#
loop_
_entity_poly.entity_id
_entity_poly.type
_entity_poly.pdbx_seq_one_letter_code
_entity_poly.pdbx_strand_id
1 'polypeptide(L)'
;FNRIADTSALHLSLNNLPPCLEIDHERATISVSANLPYGEFCELLHQNGFALPNLASLPHISVAGACATATHGSGLRHRNLAAAVMRLDMITADGKAVTLSRGDPEFTLALVGLGALGIVYRITLELEPTYHVRQWVYESLPMAHLDDYFEELMRCAYSVSLFTDWRHETFTQVWLKERIGDSHLDPGTLARAKSELESLGALPAQKPLHPVKGDPDCCTRQLGEAGPWHDRLPHFRMSFTPSAGAELQSEYLIPLADAPNAIRALNSLHAQISPLILVSEVRTIAADDFKMSPCYQQDRVAIHFTWRQHLGPEGTILPSGLTPEIERVLHLIEEALDPFDPRPHLGKLFTMTPLRLQSAYRNLPLFREHLKRSDPQGKFRNEFLDHYVIGH
;
A
#
# COMPACT_ATOMS: atom_id res chain seq x y z
N PHE A 1 -5.63 3.68 11.34
CA PHE A 1 -6.30 4.81 10.69
C PHE A 1 -7.81 4.71 10.76
N ASN A 2 -8.41 3.54 10.53
CA ASN A 2 -9.85 3.31 10.69
C ASN A 2 -10.14 2.19 11.70
N ARG A 3 -11.40 1.77 11.82
CA ARG A 3 -11.87 0.80 12.82
C ARG A 3 -11.90 -0.65 12.33
N ILE A 4 -11.20 -1.00 11.25
CA ILE A 4 -11.23 -2.36 10.66
C ILE A 4 -10.73 -3.45 11.62
N ALA A 5 -9.82 -3.11 12.53
CA ALA A 5 -9.29 -4.03 13.54
C ALA A 5 -9.83 -3.75 14.95
N ASP A 6 -10.81 -2.85 15.08
CA ASP A 6 -11.39 -2.46 16.36
C ASP A 6 -12.45 -3.47 16.80
N THR A 7 -12.55 -3.71 18.10
CA THR A 7 -13.59 -4.59 18.65
C THR A 7 -13.91 -4.22 20.09
N SER A 8 -15.19 -4.32 20.45
CA SER A 8 -15.68 -4.29 21.84
C SER A 8 -15.64 -5.68 22.50
N ALA A 9 -15.36 -6.73 21.73
CA ALA A 9 -15.24 -8.11 22.18
C ALA A 9 -13.78 -8.46 22.59
N LEU A 10 -13.42 -9.73 22.58
CA LEU A 10 -12.07 -10.18 22.92
C LEU A 10 -11.07 -9.86 21.78
N HIS A 11 -10.06 -9.07 22.08
CA HIS A 11 -8.95 -8.79 21.17
C HIS A 11 -7.81 -9.76 21.43
N LEU A 12 -7.47 -10.60 20.44
CA LEU A 12 -6.41 -11.59 20.54
C LEU A 12 -5.10 -11.04 19.96
N SER A 13 -4.03 -11.09 20.75
CA SER A 13 -2.68 -10.77 20.30
C SER A 13 -1.90 -12.04 19.97
N LEU A 14 -1.15 -12.04 18.88
CA LEU A 14 -0.25 -13.13 18.48
C LEU A 14 1.16 -12.98 19.04
N ASN A 15 1.45 -11.94 19.82
CA ASN A 15 2.82 -11.64 20.29
C ASN A 15 3.42 -12.70 21.22
N ASN A 16 2.58 -13.52 21.84
CA ASN A 16 3.02 -14.60 22.75
C ASN A 16 3.10 -15.97 22.06
N LEU A 17 2.81 -16.06 20.76
CA LEU A 17 3.05 -17.30 20.01
C LEU A 17 4.55 -17.53 19.81
N PRO A 18 5.01 -18.80 19.81
CA PRO A 18 6.38 -19.10 19.42
C PRO A 18 6.71 -18.49 18.06
N PRO A 19 7.82 -17.76 17.93
CA PRO A 19 8.19 -17.15 16.67
C PRO A 19 8.48 -18.21 15.61
N CYS A 20 8.00 -18.00 14.39
CA CYS A 20 8.32 -18.80 13.23
C CYS A 20 9.09 -17.91 12.24
N LEU A 21 10.26 -18.37 11.80
CA LEU A 21 11.09 -17.73 10.79
C LEU A 21 11.94 -18.82 10.13
N GLU A 22 11.42 -19.47 9.08
CA GLU A 22 11.99 -20.65 8.47
C GLU A 22 12.12 -20.47 6.95
N ILE A 23 13.36 -20.48 6.43
CA ILE A 23 13.66 -20.43 5.00
C ILE A 23 13.77 -21.84 4.45
N ASP A 24 12.99 -22.16 3.42
CA ASP A 24 13.13 -23.34 2.59
C ASP A 24 13.89 -22.97 1.31
N HIS A 25 15.19 -23.30 1.28
CA HIS A 25 16.06 -22.96 0.15
C HIS A 25 15.72 -23.74 -1.13
N GLU A 26 15.17 -24.96 -1.01
CA GLU A 26 14.83 -25.78 -2.17
C GLU A 26 13.58 -25.26 -2.88
N ARG A 27 12.60 -24.77 -2.09
CA ARG A 27 11.37 -24.21 -2.61
C ARG A 27 11.40 -22.72 -2.83
N ALA A 28 12.48 -22.06 -2.42
CA ALA A 28 12.60 -20.60 -2.39
C ALA A 28 11.38 -19.96 -1.68
N THR A 29 11.12 -20.36 -0.44
CA THR A 29 10.04 -19.83 0.38
C THR A 29 10.51 -19.48 1.79
N ILE A 30 9.78 -18.58 2.45
CA ILE A 30 9.93 -18.31 3.87
C ILE A 30 8.60 -18.46 4.60
N SER A 31 8.59 -19.19 5.72
CA SER A 31 7.45 -19.23 6.64
C SER A 31 7.72 -18.31 7.82
N VAL A 32 6.80 -17.38 8.08
CA VAL A 32 6.93 -16.38 9.14
C VAL A 32 5.69 -16.34 10.03
N SER A 33 5.87 -15.95 11.29
CA SER A 33 4.76 -15.57 12.16
C SER A 33 3.97 -14.43 11.57
N ALA A 34 2.66 -14.50 11.61
CA ALA A 34 1.75 -13.56 10.94
C ALA A 34 1.88 -12.11 11.43
N ASN A 35 2.25 -11.92 12.70
CA ASN A 35 2.47 -10.62 13.33
C ASN A 35 3.84 -10.01 13.07
N LEU A 36 4.78 -10.77 12.45
CA LEU A 36 6.14 -10.30 12.21
C LEU A 36 6.14 -9.14 11.19
N PRO A 37 6.81 -8.00 11.47
CA PRO A 37 7.01 -6.94 10.50
C PRO A 37 7.93 -7.37 9.36
N TYR A 38 7.67 -6.87 8.14
CA TYR A 38 8.51 -7.16 6.98
C TYR A 38 9.98 -6.81 7.20
N GLY A 39 10.25 -5.67 7.83
CA GLY A 39 11.61 -5.20 8.06
C GLY A 39 12.45 -6.08 8.97
N GLU A 40 11.83 -6.91 9.81
CA GLU A 40 12.56 -7.78 10.76
C GLU A 40 13.21 -9.01 10.12
N PHE A 41 12.76 -9.42 8.91
CA PHE A 41 13.31 -10.60 8.25
C PHE A 41 13.91 -10.34 6.86
N CYS A 42 13.67 -9.16 6.27
CA CYS A 42 14.15 -8.87 4.92
C CYS A 42 15.67 -8.85 4.79
N GLU A 43 16.40 -8.40 5.81
CA GLU A 43 17.86 -8.47 5.85
C GLU A 43 18.35 -9.92 5.85
N LEU A 44 17.73 -10.80 6.66
CA LEU A 44 18.03 -12.23 6.68
C LEU A 44 17.81 -12.87 5.30
N LEU A 45 16.72 -12.52 4.61
CA LEU A 45 16.48 -12.98 3.24
C LEU A 45 17.63 -12.60 2.32
N HIS A 46 18.04 -11.32 2.34
CA HIS A 46 19.14 -10.83 1.51
C HIS A 46 20.44 -11.59 1.77
N GLN A 47 20.80 -11.81 3.03
CA GLN A 47 21.98 -12.57 3.44
C GLN A 47 21.95 -14.02 2.98
N ASN A 48 20.74 -14.61 2.83
CA ASN A 48 20.53 -15.96 2.31
C ASN A 48 20.35 -16.03 0.80
N GLY A 49 20.57 -14.92 0.07
CA GLY A 49 20.48 -14.89 -1.39
C GLY A 49 19.06 -14.69 -1.93
N PHE A 50 18.09 -14.31 -1.10
CA PHE A 50 16.69 -14.17 -1.46
C PHE A 50 16.17 -12.74 -1.32
N ALA A 51 15.02 -12.50 -1.99
CA ALA A 51 14.29 -11.25 -1.95
C ALA A 51 12.77 -11.49 -2.03
N LEU A 52 12.02 -10.46 -1.65
CA LEU A 52 10.62 -10.28 -2.06
C LEU A 52 10.58 -9.33 -3.28
N PRO A 53 9.61 -9.50 -4.18
CA PRO A 53 9.52 -8.66 -5.39
C PRO A 53 9.12 -7.22 -5.08
N ASN A 54 8.47 -6.98 -3.95
CA ASN A 54 7.99 -5.66 -3.56
C ASN A 54 7.92 -5.49 -2.05
N LEU A 55 7.94 -4.24 -1.59
CA LEU A 55 7.72 -3.83 -0.20
C LEU A 55 6.88 -2.55 -0.14
N ALA A 56 6.16 -2.36 0.95
CA ALA A 56 5.50 -1.10 1.24
C ALA A 56 6.50 0.01 1.58
N SER A 57 6.02 1.26 1.56
CA SER A 57 6.83 2.44 1.93
C SER A 57 7.39 2.36 3.35
N LEU A 58 6.68 1.66 4.26
CA LEU A 58 7.05 1.43 5.66
C LEU A 58 7.31 -0.06 5.91
N PRO A 59 8.52 -0.47 6.31
CA PRO A 59 8.83 -1.88 6.58
C PRO A 59 8.31 -2.39 7.93
N HIS A 60 7.74 -1.51 8.77
CA HIS A 60 7.25 -1.80 10.13
C HIS A 60 5.89 -2.50 10.18
N ILE A 61 5.23 -2.70 9.04
CA ILE A 61 3.91 -3.33 8.97
C ILE A 61 4.01 -4.85 9.08
N SER A 62 3.09 -5.47 9.81
CA SER A 62 3.01 -6.93 9.93
C SER A 62 2.58 -7.59 8.63
N VAL A 63 3.09 -8.81 8.38
CA VAL A 63 2.80 -9.56 7.15
C VAL A 63 1.31 -9.82 7.00
N ALA A 64 0.63 -10.33 8.03
CA ALA A 64 -0.80 -10.64 7.94
C ALA A 64 -1.67 -9.39 7.79
N GLY A 65 -1.36 -8.31 8.52
CA GLY A 65 -2.10 -7.06 8.42
C GLY A 65 -2.01 -6.45 7.03
N ALA A 66 -0.81 -6.45 6.46
CA ALA A 66 -0.58 -5.95 5.10
C ALA A 66 -1.31 -6.79 4.04
N CYS A 67 -1.22 -8.13 4.12
CA CYS A 67 -1.92 -9.02 3.19
C CYS A 67 -3.44 -8.88 3.30
N ALA A 68 -3.97 -8.84 4.52
CA ALA A 68 -5.42 -8.78 4.77
C ALA A 68 -6.10 -7.53 4.20
N THR A 69 -5.35 -6.44 3.98
CA THR A 69 -5.88 -5.17 3.47
C THR A 69 -5.34 -4.76 2.10
N ALA A 70 -4.70 -5.70 1.37
CA ALA A 70 -4.08 -5.47 0.07
C ALA A 70 -3.04 -4.33 0.07
N THR A 71 -2.28 -4.18 1.14
CA THR A 71 -1.18 -3.21 1.20
C THR A 71 -0.17 -3.49 0.08
N HIS A 72 0.38 -2.42 -0.49
CA HIS A 72 1.21 -2.50 -1.69
C HIS A 72 2.41 -1.55 -1.63
N GLY A 73 3.35 -1.75 -2.53
CA GLY A 73 4.43 -0.81 -2.84
C GLY A 73 4.09 0.03 -4.07
N SER A 74 5.02 0.16 -5.00
CA SER A 74 4.82 0.83 -6.29
C SER A 74 5.44 0.05 -7.44
N GLY A 75 4.83 0.14 -8.63
CA GLY A 75 5.33 -0.39 -9.89
C GLY A 75 4.27 -1.11 -10.71
N LEU A 76 4.22 -0.82 -12.01
CA LEU A 76 3.23 -1.40 -12.94
C LEU A 76 3.28 -2.92 -13.08
N ARG A 77 4.36 -3.56 -12.61
CA ARG A 77 4.54 -5.01 -12.63
C ARG A 77 4.39 -5.63 -11.24
N HIS A 78 4.12 -4.81 -10.23
CA HIS A 78 4.06 -5.26 -8.85
C HIS A 78 2.61 -5.26 -8.36
N ARG A 79 2.15 -6.45 -7.96
CA ARG A 79 0.86 -6.64 -7.28
C ARG A 79 0.98 -6.17 -5.82
N ASN A 80 -0.13 -6.18 -5.10
CA ASN A 80 -0.09 -5.98 -3.65
C ASN A 80 0.74 -7.09 -2.94
N LEU A 81 1.11 -6.87 -1.68
CA LEU A 81 2.04 -7.76 -0.95
C LEU A 81 1.50 -9.19 -0.75
N ALA A 82 0.17 -9.37 -0.76
CA ALA A 82 -0.42 -10.68 -0.65
C ALA A 82 -0.10 -11.61 -1.86
N ALA A 83 0.39 -11.05 -2.97
CA ALA A 83 0.76 -11.83 -4.15
C ALA A 83 1.94 -12.79 -3.90
N ALA A 84 2.80 -12.48 -2.95
CA ALA A 84 3.90 -13.38 -2.55
C ALA A 84 3.44 -14.55 -1.69
N VAL A 85 2.19 -14.55 -1.18
CA VAL A 85 1.71 -15.60 -0.29
C VAL A 85 1.48 -16.90 -1.06
N MET A 86 2.09 -17.97 -0.55
CA MET A 86 1.92 -19.34 -1.02
C MET A 86 0.96 -20.14 -0.15
N ARG A 87 0.94 -19.81 1.16
CA ARG A 87 0.19 -20.56 2.16
C ARG A 87 -0.19 -19.67 3.34
N LEU A 88 -1.40 -19.90 3.86
CA LEU A 88 -1.92 -19.33 5.10
C LEU A 88 -2.20 -20.48 6.07
N ASP A 89 -1.67 -20.43 7.29
CA ASP A 89 -2.09 -21.27 8.39
C ASP A 89 -2.93 -20.43 9.36
N MET A 90 -4.15 -20.88 9.63
CA MET A 90 -5.12 -20.09 10.39
C MET A 90 -5.98 -20.93 11.32
N ILE A 91 -6.55 -20.29 12.33
CA ILE A 91 -7.56 -20.88 13.21
C ILE A 91 -8.93 -20.36 12.78
N THR A 92 -9.83 -21.28 12.46
CA THR A 92 -11.21 -20.99 12.05
C THR A 92 -12.14 -20.71 13.24
N ALA A 93 -13.36 -20.26 12.95
CA ALA A 93 -14.36 -19.92 13.97
C ALA A 93 -14.78 -21.10 14.87
N ASP A 94 -14.66 -22.34 14.39
CA ASP A 94 -14.89 -23.57 15.18
C ASP A 94 -13.65 -24.06 15.95
N GLY A 95 -12.55 -23.28 15.92
CA GLY A 95 -11.32 -23.55 16.67
C GLY A 95 -10.37 -24.54 15.99
N LYS A 96 -10.61 -24.92 14.74
CA LYS A 96 -9.75 -25.84 14.01
C LYS A 96 -8.59 -25.11 13.35
N ALA A 97 -7.41 -25.71 13.39
CA ALA A 97 -6.30 -25.31 12.56
C ALA A 97 -6.51 -25.77 11.12
N VAL A 98 -6.46 -24.85 10.17
CA VAL A 98 -6.57 -25.13 8.75
C VAL A 98 -5.42 -24.48 7.99
N THR A 99 -5.09 -25.08 6.87
CA THR A 99 -4.11 -24.54 5.92
C THR A 99 -4.80 -24.29 4.60
N LEU A 100 -4.62 -23.08 4.05
CA LEU A 100 -4.98 -22.73 2.69
C LEU A 100 -3.72 -22.49 1.87
N SER A 101 -3.61 -23.13 0.71
CA SER A 101 -2.46 -23.03 -0.17
C SER A 101 -2.85 -22.46 -1.52
N ARG A 102 -1.88 -21.87 -2.23
CA ARG A 102 -2.08 -21.39 -3.60
C ARG A 102 -2.58 -22.56 -4.49
N GLY A 103 -3.73 -22.37 -5.10
CA GLY A 103 -4.45 -23.39 -5.87
C GLY A 103 -5.73 -23.89 -5.19
N ASP A 104 -5.89 -23.70 -3.89
CA ASP A 104 -7.13 -24.02 -3.21
C ASP A 104 -8.24 -23.04 -3.63
N PRO A 105 -9.48 -23.51 -3.83
CA PRO A 105 -10.58 -22.66 -4.32
C PRO A 105 -10.86 -21.42 -3.48
N GLU A 106 -10.63 -21.49 -2.17
CA GLU A 106 -10.90 -20.43 -1.20
C GLU A 106 -9.70 -19.50 -0.98
N PHE A 107 -8.51 -19.85 -1.48
CA PHE A 107 -7.28 -19.14 -1.24
C PHE A 107 -7.34 -17.67 -1.67
N THR A 108 -7.84 -17.37 -2.87
CA THR A 108 -7.93 -16.01 -3.39
C THR A 108 -8.97 -15.13 -2.68
N LEU A 109 -9.91 -15.75 -1.97
CA LEU A 109 -10.84 -15.06 -1.05
C LEU A 109 -10.17 -14.74 0.29
N ALA A 110 -9.31 -15.64 0.78
CA ALA A 110 -8.71 -15.54 2.10
C ALA A 110 -7.55 -14.55 2.17
N LEU A 111 -6.82 -14.34 1.07
CA LEU A 111 -5.63 -13.49 1.03
C LEU A 111 -5.91 -12.04 1.44
N VAL A 112 -6.97 -11.43 0.89
CA VAL A 112 -7.43 -10.09 1.27
C VAL A 112 -8.72 -10.26 2.08
N GLY A 113 -8.61 -11.03 3.17
CA GLY A 113 -9.75 -11.49 3.96
C GLY A 113 -10.21 -10.53 5.06
N LEU A 114 -9.59 -9.33 5.18
CA LEU A 114 -9.94 -8.29 6.15
C LEU A 114 -9.96 -8.77 7.62
N GLY A 115 -9.29 -9.88 7.93
CA GLY A 115 -9.34 -10.51 9.25
C GLY A 115 -10.64 -11.25 9.58
N ALA A 116 -11.57 -11.35 8.62
CA ALA A 116 -12.92 -11.84 8.84
C ALA A 116 -13.10 -13.36 8.73
N LEU A 117 -12.08 -14.08 8.23
CA LEU A 117 -12.19 -15.53 7.94
C LEU A 117 -11.55 -16.42 9.01
N GLY A 118 -10.78 -15.84 9.92
CA GLY A 118 -10.06 -16.58 10.95
C GLY A 118 -8.82 -15.84 11.43
N ILE A 119 -8.13 -16.43 12.40
CA ILE A 119 -6.89 -15.91 12.95
C ILE A 119 -5.73 -16.52 12.17
N VAL A 120 -5.16 -15.77 11.23
CA VAL A 120 -3.92 -16.17 10.53
C VAL A 120 -2.76 -16.07 11.51
N TYR A 121 -2.06 -17.18 11.79
CA TYR A 121 -0.97 -17.20 12.73
C TYR A 121 0.40 -17.45 12.07
N ARG A 122 0.43 -18.00 10.83
CA ARG A 122 1.64 -18.21 10.04
C ARG A 122 1.36 -17.99 8.56
N ILE A 123 2.33 -17.41 7.86
CA ILE A 123 2.26 -17.16 6.42
C ILE A 123 3.53 -17.68 5.77
N THR A 124 3.40 -18.37 4.64
CA THR A 124 4.52 -18.76 3.79
C THR A 124 4.52 -17.87 2.54
N LEU A 125 5.65 -17.20 2.30
CA LEU A 125 5.89 -16.29 1.17
C LEU A 125 6.82 -16.95 0.15
N GLU A 126 6.52 -16.75 -1.13
CA GLU A 126 7.40 -17.06 -2.24
C GLU A 126 8.53 -16.03 -2.33
N LEU A 127 9.72 -16.49 -2.64
CA LEU A 127 10.92 -15.70 -2.72
C LEU A 127 11.49 -15.72 -4.15
N GLU A 128 12.22 -14.68 -4.50
CA GLU A 128 13.03 -14.62 -5.71
C GLU A 128 14.53 -14.43 -5.35
N PRO A 129 15.45 -14.61 -6.31
CA PRO A 129 16.87 -14.32 -6.08
C PRO A 129 17.07 -12.86 -5.65
N THR A 130 17.98 -12.66 -4.70
CA THR A 130 18.28 -11.32 -4.18
C THR A 130 18.79 -10.38 -5.28
N TYR A 131 18.58 -9.08 -5.10
CA TYR A 131 18.96 -8.05 -6.04
C TYR A 131 19.31 -6.74 -5.34
N HIS A 132 19.91 -5.84 -6.10
CA HIS A 132 20.22 -4.48 -5.66
C HIS A 132 19.34 -3.46 -6.37
N VAL A 133 19.08 -2.36 -5.68
CA VAL A 133 18.27 -1.24 -6.18
C VAL A 133 19.04 0.07 -6.03
N ARG A 134 18.84 1.01 -6.97
CA ARG A 134 19.25 2.41 -6.89
C ARG A 134 18.01 3.29 -6.86
N GLN A 135 18.11 4.44 -6.18
CA GLN A 135 17.03 5.41 -6.12
C GLN A 135 17.49 6.77 -6.61
N TRP A 136 16.69 7.37 -7.48
CA TRP A 136 16.87 8.69 -8.05
C TRP A 136 15.68 9.56 -7.68
N VAL A 137 15.92 10.85 -7.41
CA VAL A 137 14.86 11.81 -7.08
C VAL A 137 14.97 13.00 -8.02
N TYR A 138 13.81 13.42 -8.54
CA TYR A 138 13.65 14.66 -9.31
C TYR A 138 12.64 15.55 -8.59
N GLU A 139 12.78 16.86 -8.75
CA GLU A 139 11.93 17.88 -8.15
C GLU A 139 11.14 18.65 -9.21
N SER A 140 9.93 19.10 -8.85
CA SER A 140 9.15 20.09 -9.60
C SER A 140 8.72 19.67 -11.00
N LEU A 141 8.28 18.43 -11.22
CA LEU A 141 7.72 18.00 -12.50
C LEU A 141 6.33 18.68 -12.72
N PRO A 142 6.13 19.48 -13.80
CA PRO A 142 4.84 20.10 -14.08
C PRO A 142 3.73 19.07 -14.37
N MET A 143 2.55 19.23 -13.78
CA MET A 143 1.38 18.38 -14.03
C MET A 143 0.79 18.55 -15.43
N ALA A 144 1.16 19.61 -16.15
CA ALA A 144 0.74 19.85 -17.53
C ALA A 144 1.11 18.71 -18.50
N HIS A 145 2.11 17.88 -18.13
CA HIS A 145 2.59 16.76 -18.95
C HIS A 145 1.91 15.40 -18.63
N LEU A 146 0.91 15.40 -17.74
CA LEU A 146 0.21 14.17 -17.34
C LEU A 146 -0.38 13.39 -18.50
N ASP A 147 -1.00 14.07 -19.48
CA ASP A 147 -1.70 13.39 -20.56
C ASP A 147 -0.75 12.66 -21.51
N ASP A 148 0.39 13.25 -21.78
CA ASP A 148 1.32 12.78 -22.81
C ASP A 148 2.39 11.84 -22.23
N TYR A 149 2.69 11.96 -20.93
CA TYR A 149 3.88 11.30 -20.37
C TYR A 149 3.61 10.42 -19.14
N PHE A 150 2.41 10.45 -18.55
CA PHE A 150 2.12 9.75 -17.29
C PHE A 150 2.41 8.24 -17.37
N GLU A 151 1.85 7.56 -18.36
CA GLU A 151 1.99 6.10 -18.46
C GLU A 151 3.45 5.70 -18.77
N GLU A 152 4.13 6.45 -19.63
CA GLU A 152 5.55 6.22 -19.95
C GLU A 152 6.41 6.41 -18.69
N LEU A 153 6.18 7.48 -17.93
CA LEU A 153 6.87 7.74 -16.68
C LEU A 153 6.67 6.59 -15.67
N MET A 154 5.43 6.14 -15.49
CA MET A 154 5.15 5.08 -14.53
C MET A 154 5.73 3.72 -14.95
N ARG A 155 6.10 3.54 -16.24
CA ARG A 155 6.75 2.32 -16.79
C ARG A 155 8.26 2.38 -16.81
N CYS A 156 8.87 3.55 -16.64
CA CYS A 156 10.29 3.78 -16.94
C CYS A 156 11.27 3.12 -15.95
N ALA A 157 10.78 2.71 -14.78
CA ALA A 157 11.60 2.14 -13.71
C ALA A 157 10.93 0.94 -13.03
N TYR A 158 11.67 0.28 -12.16
CA TYR A 158 11.15 -0.83 -11.35
C TYR A 158 10.00 -0.37 -10.44
N SER A 159 10.16 0.81 -9.84
CA SER A 159 9.14 1.46 -9.02
C SER A 159 9.20 2.96 -9.23
N VAL A 160 8.04 3.60 -9.37
CA VAL A 160 7.90 5.06 -9.53
C VAL A 160 6.89 5.56 -8.50
N SER A 161 7.24 6.65 -7.80
CA SER A 161 6.34 7.38 -6.91
C SER A 161 6.38 8.86 -7.24
N LEU A 162 5.21 9.47 -7.38
CA LEU A 162 5.05 10.90 -7.60
C LEU A 162 4.49 11.53 -6.33
N PHE A 163 5.13 12.58 -5.83
CA PHE A 163 4.69 13.28 -4.63
C PHE A 163 4.18 14.67 -4.96
N THR A 164 3.11 15.12 -4.31
CA THR A 164 2.59 16.48 -4.43
C THR A 164 1.99 16.96 -3.10
N ASP A 165 2.04 18.26 -2.84
CA ASP A 165 1.34 18.90 -1.73
C ASP A 165 0.09 19.68 -2.20
N TRP A 166 -0.27 19.58 -3.48
CA TRP A 166 -1.40 20.25 -4.15
C TRP A 166 -1.36 21.80 -4.08
N ARG A 167 -0.21 22.40 -3.75
CA ARG A 167 -0.08 23.86 -3.67
C ARG A 167 0.25 24.51 -5.00
N HIS A 168 0.90 23.74 -5.85
CA HIS A 168 1.35 24.14 -7.16
C HIS A 168 0.90 23.08 -8.17
N GLU A 169 0.82 23.44 -9.44
CA GLU A 169 0.52 22.49 -10.52
C GLU A 169 1.75 21.65 -10.89
N THR A 170 2.39 21.08 -9.86
CA THR A 170 3.60 20.25 -10.00
C THR A 170 3.56 19.05 -9.07
N PHE A 171 4.19 17.97 -9.49
CA PHE A 171 4.69 16.98 -8.56
C PHE A 171 5.95 17.54 -7.91
N THR A 172 5.91 17.70 -6.59
CA THR A 172 7.05 18.24 -5.83
C THR A 172 8.27 17.36 -5.92
N GLN A 173 8.06 16.02 -6.00
CA GLN A 173 9.13 15.04 -6.18
C GLN A 173 8.66 13.87 -7.06
N VAL A 174 9.59 13.31 -7.84
CA VAL A 174 9.48 12.06 -8.58
C VAL A 174 10.58 11.13 -8.11
N TRP A 175 10.21 9.99 -7.52
CA TRP A 175 11.15 8.99 -7.05
C TRP A 175 11.19 7.81 -8.01
N LEU A 176 12.35 7.54 -8.58
CA LEU A 176 12.60 6.44 -9.51
C LEU A 176 13.48 5.40 -8.84
N LYS A 177 13.03 4.16 -8.74
CA LYS A 177 13.80 3.05 -8.20
C LYS A 177 14.14 2.08 -9.33
N GLU A 178 15.43 1.87 -9.55
CA GLU A 178 15.99 1.00 -10.56
C GLU A 178 16.46 -0.32 -9.92
N ARG A 179 15.89 -1.44 -10.32
CA ARG A 179 16.47 -2.76 -10.03
C ARG A 179 17.65 -2.98 -10.94
N ILE A 180 18.84 -3.21 -10.38
CA ILE A 180 20.07 -3.45 -11.14
C ILE A 180 19.96 -4.81 -11.82
N GLY A 181 20.14 -4.83 -13.15
CA GLY A 181 20.01 -6.06 -13.94
C GLY A 181 18.56 -6.50 -14.21
N ASP A 182 17.59 -5.59 -14.11
CA ASP A 182 16.19 -5.87 -14.45
C ASP A 182 16.04 -6.22 -15.93
N SER A 183 15.81 -7.51 -16.22
CA SER A 183 15.62 -8.01 -17.60
C SER A 183 14.27 -7.63 -18.23
N HIS A 184 13.37 -7.05 -17.46
CA HIS A 184 12.04 -6.62 -17.94
C HIS A 184 12.03 -5.19 -18.48
N LEU A 185 13.11 -4.43 -18.29
CA LEU A 185 13.28 -3.10 -18.83
C LEU A 185 14.36 -3.09 -19.92
N ASP A 186 14.07 -2.48 -21.04
CA ASP A 186 15.06 -2.30 -22.10
C ASP A 186 16.26 -1.49 -21.61
N PRO A 187 17.49 -1.85 -21.99
CA PRO A 187 18.66 -1.06 -21.66
C PRO A 187 18.50 0.40 -22.09
N GLY A 188 18.78 1.32 -21.18
CA GLY A 188 18.68 2.77 -21.44
C GLY A 188 17.28 3.37 -21.23
N THR A 189 16.24 2.59 -20.91
CA THR A 189 14.90 3.14 -20.64
C THR A 189 14.94 4.17 -19.52
N LEU A 190 15.54 3.85 -18.38
CA LEU A 190 15.69 4.81 -17.29
C LEU A 190 16.52 6.04 -17.66
N ALA A 191 17.58 5.88 -18.46
CA ALA A 191 18.39 7.01 -18.90
C ALA A 191 17.59 7.96 -19.80
N ARG A 192 16.78 7.43 -20.72
CA ARG A 192 15.86 8.23 -21.54
C ARG A 192 14.85 8.96 -20.69
N ALA A 193 14.21 8.25 -19.73
CA ALA A 193 13.21 8.86 -18.84
C ALA A 193 13.80 9.98 -17.97
N LYS A 194 15.06 9.86 -17.52
CA LYS A 194 15.75 10.93 -16.79
C LYS A 194 15.95 12.16 -17.68
N SER A 195 16.42 11.97 -18.91
CA SER A 195 16.59 13.08 -19.87
C SER A 195 15.26 13.73 -20.23
N GLU A 196 14.18 12.93 -20.33
CA GLU A 196 12.84 13.43 -20.59
C GLU A 196 12.32 14.26 -19.42
N LEU A 197 12.46 13.78 -18.18
CA LEU A 197 12.08 14.55 -16.98
C LEU A 197 12.76 15.91 -16.94
N GLU A 198 14.05 15.96 -17.27
CA GLU A 198 14.82 17.23 -17.34
C GLU A 198 14.31 18.14 -18.47
N SER A 199 13.95 17.57 -19.63
CA SER A 199 13.38 18.31 -20.77
C SER A 199 12.00 18.89 -20.45
N LEU A 200 11.23 18.20 -19.60
CA LEU A 200 9.91 18.63 -19.11
C LEU A 200 10.01 19.62 -17.93
N GLY A 201 11.22 19.98 -17.50
CA GLY A 201 11.47 20.98 -16.48
C GLY A 201 11.67 20.45 -15.05
N ALA A 202 11.68 19.13 -14.87
CA ALA A 202 12.02 18.55 -13.58
C ALA A 202 13.53 18.66 -13.30
N LEU A 203 13.92 18.88 -12.05
CA LEU A 203 15.32 19.08 -11.65
C LEU A 203 15.84 17.86 -10.88
N PRO A 204 17.00 17.28 -11.25
CA PRO A 204 17.58 16.20 -10.48
C PRO A 204 18.02 16.68 -9.10
N ALA A 205 17.63 15.97 -8.04
CA ALA A 205 18.00 16.30 -6.68
C ALA A 205 19.51 16.23 -6.48
N GLN A 206 20.09 17.25 -5.86
CA GLN A 206 21.52 17.38 -5.57
C GLN A 206 21.90 16.85 -4.18
N LYS A 207 20.92 16.56 -3.35
CA LYS A 207 21.04 16.03 -1.98
C LYS A 207 19.86 15.11 -1.68
N PRO A 208 19.97 14.25 -0.67
CA PRO A 208 18.82 13.46 -0.22
C PRO A 208 17.65 14.35 0.20
N LEU A 209 16.43 13.91 -0.14
CA LEU A 209 15.19 14.62 0.14
C LEU A 209 14.23 13.74 0.94
N HIS A 210 13.45 14.39 1.81
CA HIS A 210 12.29 13.80 2.45
C HIS A 210 11.03 14.12 1.62
N PRO A 211 10.06 13.20 1.43
CA PRO A 211 8.85 13.50 0.64
C PRO A 211 7.97 14.59 1.26
N VAL A 212 8.04 14.73 2.58
CA VAL A 212 7.52 15.88 3.33
C VAL A 212 8.71 16.72 3.80
N LYS A 213 8.52 17.96 4.17
CA LYS A 213 9.59 18.77 4.80
C LYS A 213 10.03 18.10 6.10
N GLY A 214 11.24 17.56 6.14
CA GLY A 214 11.80 16.83 7.29
C GLY A 214 13.25 16.44 7.08
N ASP A 215 13.80 15.72 8.06
CA ASP A 215 15.15 15.18 7.99
C ASP A 215 15.18 13.98 7.02
N PRO A 216 15.97 14.04 5.93
CA PRO A 216 16.08 12.94 4.97
C PRO A 216 16.81 11.71 5.54
N ASP A 217 17.42 11.78 6.72
CA ASP A 217 18.13 10.66 7.33
C ASP A 217 17.21 9.47 7.68
N CYS A 218 15.90 9.71 7.83
CA CYS A 218 14.93 8.63 7.98
C CYS A 218 14.62 7.91 6.65
N CYS A 219 14.94 8.51 5.51
CA CYS A 219 14.68 7.94 4.20
C CYS A 219 15.76 6.92 3.79
N THR A 220 15.38 5.99 2.93
CA THR A 220 16.32 5.12 2.26
C THR A 220 17.24 5.90 1.32
N ARG A 221 18.48 5.40 1.09
CA ARG A 221 19.52 6.16 0.36
C ARG A 221 19.10 6.46 -1.08
N GLN A 222 19.47 7.66 -1.54
CA GLN A 222 19.12 8.24 -2.83
C GLN A 222 20.38 8.51 -3.67
N LEU A 223 20.28 9.36 -4.68
CA LEU A 223 21.38 9.83 -5.55
C LEU A 223 22.07 8.68 -6.32
N GLY A 224 21.33 7.60 -6.61
CA GLY A 224 21.83 6.47 -7.37
C GLY A 224 22.77 5.53 -6.62
N GLU A 225 22.87 5.67 -5.29
CA GLU A 225 23.66 4.74 -4.48
C GLU A 225 23.01 3.36 -4.47
N ALA A 226 23.71 2.35 -4.98
CA ALA A 226 23.27 0.97 -5.01
C ALA A 226 23.21 0.38 -3.59
N GLY A 227 22.21 -0.43 -3.32
CA GLY A 227 22.08 -1.14 -2.06
C GLY A 227 21.10 -2.31 -2.13
N PRO A 228 21.01 -3.10 -1.06
CA PRO A 228 20.10 -4.23 -1.00
C PRO A 228 18.64 -3.80 -1.23
N TRP A 229 17.86 -4.67 -1.87
CA TRP A 229 16.46 -4.40 -2.20
C TRP A 229 15.64 -3.92 -1.00
N HIS A 230 15.80 -4.56 0.16
CA HIS A 230 15.05 -4.23 1.39
C HIS A 230 15.42 -2.87 2.00
N ASP A 231 16.62 -2.35 1.70
CA ASP A 231 17.12 -1.05 2.16
C ASP A 231 16.95 0.05 1.09
N ARG A 232 16.22 -0.23 0.01
CA ARG A 232 15.96 0.72 -1.08
C ARG A 232 14.51 0.76 -1.53
N LEU A 233 13.76 -0.37 -1.51
CA LEU A 233 12.36 -0.40 -1.91
C LEU A 233 11.45 0.41 -0.96
N PRO A 234 11.56 0.30 0.37
CA PRO A 234 10.82 1.19 1.26
C PRO A 234 11.26 2.65 1.08
N HIS A 235 10.42 3.58 1.45
CA HIS A 235 10.81 5.00 1.51
C HIS A 235 11.59 5.31 2.77
N PHE A 236 11.28 4.61 3.86
CA PHE A 236 11.84 4.84 5.18
C PHE A 236 12.59 3.63 5.69
N ARG A 237 13.64 3.89 6.46
CA ARG A 237 14.50 2.84 7.04
C ARG A 237 13.80 2.15 8.22
N MET A 238 14.07 0.86 8.44
CA MET A 238 13.57 0.12 9.60
C MET A 238 14.07 0.70 10.93
N SER A 239 15.27 1.28 10.96
CA SER A 239 15.85 1.89 12.17
C SER A 239 15.16 3.18 12.61
N PHE A 240 14.26 3.73 11.79
CA PHE A 240 13.52 4.94 12.08
C PHE A 240 12.06 4.59 12.37
N THR A 241 11.50 5.12 13.46
CA THR A 241 10.05 5.08 13.67
C THR A 241 9.44 6.25 12.90
N PRO A 242 8.88 6.04 11.72
CA PRO A 242 8.22 7.11 11.01
C PRO A 242 6.94 7.45 11.76
N SER A 243 6.72 8.72 11.97
CA SER A 243 5.62 9.38 12.66
C SER A 243 5.31 8.86 14.08
N ALA A 244 5.19 9.77 15.00
CA ALA A 244 4.78 9.51 16.39
C ALA A 244 3.25 9.30 16.52
N GLY A 245 2.58 8.73 15.51
CA GLY A 245 1.13 8.55 15.49
C GLY A 245 0.32 9.84 15.23
N ALA A 246 0.97 10.90 14.75
CA ALA A 246 0.34 12.20 14.46
C ALA A 246 -0.11 12.35 13.01
N GLU A 247 -0.28 11.25 12.28
CA GLU A 247 -0.69 11.23 10.87
C GLU A 247 -1.93 10.39 10.68
N LEU A 248 -2.80 10.86 9.79
CA LEU A 248 -3.93 10.10 9.28
C LEU A 248 -3.73 9.83 7.80
N GLN A 249 -4.23 8.72 7.31
CA GLN A 249 -4.05 8.33 5.92
C GLN A 249 -5.35 7.94 5.26
N SER A 250 -5.55 8.38 4.02
CA SER A 250 -6.55 7.87 3.09
C SER A 250 -5.87 7.51 1.77
N GLU A 251 -6.48 6.61 0.99
CA GLU A 251 -5.94 6.20 -0.30
C GLU A 251 -7.06 5.65 -1.17
N TYR A 252 -7.09 6.07 -2.43
CA TYR A 252 -8.06 5.64 -3.41
C TYR A 252 -7.35 5.06 -4.63
N LEU A 253 -7.82 3.89 -5.05
CA LEU A 253 -7.26 3.18 -6.20
C LEU A 253 -8.23 3.32 -7.37
N ILE A 254 -7.75 3.90 -8.47
CA ILE A 254 -8.51 4.15 -9.70
C ILE A 254 -7.88 3.41 -10.88
N PRO A 255 -8.62 3.07 -11.95
CA PRO A 255 -8.05 2.47 -13.15
C PRO A 255 -6.86 3.27 -13.68
N LEU A 256 -5.80 2.60 -14.13
CA LEU A 256 -4.59 3.25 -14.64
C LEU A 256 -4.89 4.24 -15.76
N ALA A 257 -5.80 3.88 -16.68
CA ALA A 257 -6.17 4.71 -17.83
C ALA A 257 -6.83 6.04 -17.44
N ASP A 258 -7.46 6.10 -16.26
CA ASP A 258 -8.18 7.28 -15.78
C ASP A 258 -7.30 8.19 -14.90
N ALA A 259 -6.05 7.77 -14.60
CA ALA A 259 -5.18 8.47 -13.67
C ALA A 259 -4.94 9.95 -14.00
N PRO A 260 -4.63 10.36 -15.26
CA PRO A 260 -4.44 11.78 -15.58
C PRO A 260 -5.70 12.63 -15.31
N ASN A 261 -6.89 12.11 -15.66
CA ASN A 261 -8.16 12.78 -15.44
C ASN A 261 -8.48 12.92 -13.94
N ALA A 262 -8.28 11.86 -13.17
CA ALA A 262 -8.51 11.86 -11.75
C ALA A 262 -7.55 12.81 -11.01
N ILE A 263 -6.27 12.85 -11.38
CA ILE A 263 -5.30 13.78 -10.80
C ILE A 263 -5.71 15.23 -11.10
N ARG A 264 -6.19 15.55 -12.32
CA ARG A 264 -6.71 16.88 -12.63
C ARG A 264 -7.96 17.23 -11.81
N ALA A 265 -8.90 16.28 -11.66
CA ALA A 265 -10.07 16.48 -10.82
C ALA A 265 -9.69 16.80 -9.38
N LEU A 266 -8.71 16.09 -8.82
CA LEU A 266 -8.17 16.38 -7.49
C LEU A 266 -7.42 17.70 -7.42
N ASN A 267 -6.67 18.07 -8.47
CA ASN A 267 -5.96 19.35 -8.52
C ASN A 267 -6.96 20.54 -8.52
N SER A 268 -8.17 20.38 -9.05
CA SER A 268 -9.22 21.40 -8.94
C SER A 268 -9.67 21.67 -7.50
N LEU A 269 -9.42 20.70 -6.58
CA LEU A 269 -9.68 20.80 -5.14
C LEU A 269 -8.45 21.27 -4.34
N HIS A 270 -7.40 21.74 -5.01
CA HIS A 270 -6.14 22.09 -4.36
C HIS A 270 -6.30 23.05 -3.17
N ALA A 271 -7.19 24.02 -3.26
CA ALA A 271 -7.46 25.00 -2.20
C ALA A 271 -8.06 24.37 -0.94
N GLN A 272 -8.79 23.26 -1.08
CA GLN A 272 -9.39 22.51 0.03
C GLN A 272 -8.41 21.48 0.61
N ILE A 273 -7.60 20.84 -0.24
CA ILE A 273 -6.68 19.76 0.15
C ILE A 273 -5.41 20.32 0.77
N SER A 274 -4.76 21.29 0.12
CA SER A 274 -3.41 21.74 0.47
C SER A 274 -3.22 22.29 1.89
N PRO A 275 -4.21 22.90 2.56
CA PRO A 275 -4.05 23.33 3.94
C PRO A 275 -3.98 22.19 4.95
N LEU A 276 -4.60 21.05 4.65
CA LEU A 276 -4.80 19.93 5.56
C LEU A 276 -3.79 18.79 5.35
N ILE A 277 -3.12 18.77 4.19
CA ILE A 277 -2.25 17.67 3.82
C ILE A 277 -0.78 17.90 4.22
N LEU A 278 -0.07 16.82 4.52
CA LEU A 278 1.38 16.78 4.56
C LEU A 278 1.96 16.50 3.18
N VAL A 279 1.46 15.44 2.53
CA VAL A 279 1.86 15.01 1.20
C VAL A 279 0.82 14.05 0.62
N SER A 280 0.67 14.05 -0.71
CA SER A 280 0.08 12.97 -1.49
C SER A 280 1.16 12.20 -2.22
N GLU A 281 0.91 10.90 -2.42
CA GLU A 281 1.76 10.02 -3.23
C GLU A 281 0.91 9.30 -4.27
N VAL A 282 1.36 9.32 -5.52
CA VAL A 282 0.74 8.60 -6.65
C VAL A 282 1.63 7.43 -7.02
N ARG A 283 1.05 6.21 -7.01
CA ARG A 283 1.76 4.95 -7.29
C ARG A 283 0.93 4.07 -8.22
N THR A 284 1.59 3.14 -8.90
CA THR A 284 0.90 2.12 -9.72
C THR A 284 0.98 0.75 -9.07
N ILE A 285 -0.08 -0.04 -9.25
CA ILE A 285 -0.19 -1.42 -8.77
C ILE A 285 -0.75 -2.29 -9.89
N ALA A 286 -0.09 -3.42 -10.15
CA ALA A 286 -0.54 -4.40 -11.13
C ALA A 286 -1.83 -5.11 -10.69
N ALA A 287 -2.61 -5.53 -11.67
CA ALA A 287 -3.79 -6.37 -11.48
C ALA A 287 -3.47 -7.68 -10.76
N ASP A 288 -4.40 -8.13 -9.94
CA ASP A 288 -4.34 -9.41 -9.25
C ASP A 288 -5.65 -10.21 -9.38
N ASP A 289 -5.68 -11.42 -8.79
CA ASP A 289 -6.84 -12.33 -8.81
C ASP A 289 -7.53 -12.45 -7.44
N PHE A 290 -7.15 -11.61 -6.45
CA PHE A 290 -7.68 -11.70 -5.10
C PHE A 290 -9.04 -11.02 -5.02
N LYS A 291 -10.06 -11.79 -4.61
CA LYS A 291 -11.47 -11.41 -4.76
C LYS A 291 -11.86 -10.10 -4.09
N MET A 292 -11.23 -9.76 -2.96
CA MET A 292 -11.47 -8.51 -2.22
C MET A 292 -10.36 -7.47 -2.42
N SER A 293 -9.43 -7.70 -3.37
CA SER A 293 -8.42 -6.70 -3.71
C SER A 293 -9.03 -5.52 -4.47
N PRO A 294 -8.62 -4.29 -4.16
CA PRO A 294 -8.98 -3.13 -4.99
C PRO A 294 -8.41 -3.23 -6.41
N CYS A 295 -7.34 -4.01 -6.63
CA CYS A 295 -6.72 -4.23 -7.95
C CYS A 295 -7.21 -5.50 -8.65
N TYR A 296 -8.34 -6.10 -8.20
CA TYR A 296 -8.86 -7.31 -8.81
C TYR A 296 -9.06 -7.15 -10.32
N GLN A 297 -8.27 -7.91 -11.11
CA GLN A 297 -8.28 -7.99 -12.58
C GLN A 297 -8.14 -6.63 -13.30
N GLN A 298 -7.51 -5.65 -12.66
CA GLN A 298 -7.31 -4.33 -13.25
C GLN A 298 -6.10 -3.63 -12.65
N ASP A 299 -5.18 -3.16 -13.52
CA ASP A 299 -4.09 -2.29 -13.11
C ASP A 299 -4.67 -0.97 -12.60
N ARG A 300 -4.16 -0.51 -11.45
CA ARG A 300 -4.65 0.69 -10.80
C ARG A 300 -3.54 1.65 -10.39
N VAL A 301 -3.94 2.89 -10.26
CA VAL A 301 -3.15 3.95 -9.63
C VAL A 301 -3.72 4.20 -8.24
N ALA A 302 -2.87 4.12 -7.22
CA ALA A 302 -3.20 4.54 -5.88
C ALA A 302 -2.84 6.01 -5.70
N ILE A 303 -3.80 6.81 -5.27
CA ILE A 303 -3.60 8.19 -4.87
C ILE A 303 -3.75 8.25 -3.35
N HIS A 304 -2.61 8.36 -2.69
CA HIS A 304 -2.47 8.35 -1.24
C HIS A 304 -2.42 9.78 -0.70
N PHE A 305 -3.02 9.99 0.47
CA PHE A 305 -3.03 11.25 1.19
C PHE A 305 -2.56 11.03 2.63
N THR A 306 -1.55 11.77 3.06
CA THR A 306 -1.11 11.84 4.45
C THR A 306 -1.59 13.16 5.03
N TRP A 307 -2.56 13.10 5.94
CA TRP A 307 -3.21 14.27 6.54
C TRP A 307 -2.47 14.72 7.80
N ARG A 308 -2.50 16.02 8.04
CA ARG A 308 -2.04 16.59 9.32
C ARG A 308 -3.06 16.25 10.39
N GLN A 309 -2.63 15.56 11.42
CA GLN A 309 -3.44 15.42 12.62
C GLN A 309 -3.29 16.70 13.45
N HIS A 310 -4.39 17.41 13.64
CA HIS A 310 -4.43 18.49 14.62
C HIS A 310 -4.48 17.86 16.01
N LEU A 311 -3.43 18.09 16.78
CA LEU A 311 -3.44 17.75 18.19
C LEU A 311 -4.43 18.68 18.90
N GLY A 312 -5.30 18.13 19.74
CA GLY A 312 -6.18 18.90 20.61
C GLY A 312 -5.38 19.76 21.61
N PRO A 313 -6.06 20.55 22.47
CA PRO A 313 -5.40 21.25 23.54
C PRO A 313 -4.48 20.32 24.33
N GLU A 314 -3.28 20.78 24.66
CA GLU A 314 -2.24 20.02 25.37
C GLU A 314 -1.60 18.85 24.59
N GLY A 315 -1.73 18.80 23.25
CA GLY A 315 -1.13 17.76 22.43
C GLY A 315 -1.85 16.41 22.49
N THR A 316 -3.09 16.37 22.95
CA THR A 316 -3.90 15.16 22.99
C THR A 316 -4.37 14.76 21.58
N ILE A 317 -4.14 13.49 21.21
CA ILE A 317 -4.70 12.89 19.99
C ILE A 317 -6.21 12.70 20.21
N LEU A 318 -7.03 13.29 19.32
CA LEU A 318 -8.47 13.05 19.35
C LEU A 318 -8.79 11.56 19.17
N PRO A 319 -9.71 10.98 19.94
CA PRO A 319 -9.97 9.53 19.91
C PRO A 319 -10.36 8.96 18.54
N SER A 320 -10.99 9.78 17.67
CA SER A 320 -11.34 9.38 16.30
C SER A 320 -10.28 9.70 15.29
N GLY A 321 -9.31 10.56 15.62
CA GLY A 321 -8.29 11.06 14.70
C GLY A 321 -8.84 11.93 13.54
N LEU A 322 -10.07 11.70 13.13
CA LEU A 322 -10.71 12.36 11.98
C LEU A 322 -11.33 13.69 12.43
N THR A 323 -10.82 14.80 11.92
CA THR A 323 -11.42 16.11 12.15
C THR A 323 -12.55 16.38 11.15
N PRO A 324 -13.56 17.20 11.51
CA PRO A 324 -14.65 17.56 10.57
C PRO A 324 -14.14 18.18 9.26
N GLU A 325 -13.03 18.89 9.30
CA GLU A 325 -12.40 19.48 8.10
C GLU A 325 -11.85 18.40 7.17
N ILE A 326 -11.13 17.40 7.71
CA ILE A 326 -10.60 16.28 6.92
C ILE A 326 -11.77 15.45 6.38
N GLU A 327 -12.78 15.16 7.18
CA GLU A 327 -13.97 14.41 6.76
C GLU A 327 -14.66 15.09 5.57
N ARG A 328 -14.89 16.41 5.68
CA ARG A 328 -15.47 17.18 4.57
C ARG A 328 -14.62 17.12 3.29
N VAL A 329 -13.30 17.20 3.41
CA VAL A 329 -12.41 17.12 2.24
C VAL A 329 -12.38 15.72 1.65
N LEU A 330 -12.45 14.66 2.48
CA LEU A 330 -12.60 13.30 1.98
C LEU A 330 -13.87 13.12 1.15
N HIS A 331 -15.03 13.67 1.58
CA HIS A 331 -16.24 13.67 0.76
C HIS A 331 -16.06 14.37 -0.59
N LEU A 332 -15.41 15.54 -0.63
CA LEU A 332 -15.14 16.25 -1.87
C LEU A 332 -14.20 15.44 -2.80
N ILE A 333 -13.18 14.79 -2.24
CA ILE A 333 -12.28 13.90 -2.99
C ILE A 333 -13.05 12.72 -3.57
N GLU A 334 -13.89 12.08 -2.77
CA GLU A 334 -14.70 10.93 -3.21
C GLU A 334 -15.71 11.29 -4.28
N GLU A 335 -16.35 12.48 -4.19
CA GLU A 335 -17.21 13.02 -5.23
C GLU A 335 -16.44 13.31 -6.52
N ALA A 336 -15.25 13.92 -6.43
CA ALA A 336 -14.42 14.21 -7.59
C ALA A 336 -13.88 12.95 -8.28
N LEU A 337 -13.62 11.89 -7.50
CA LEU A 337 -13.16 10.61 -8.02
C LEU A 337 -14.29 9.69 -8.49
N ASP A 338 -15.55 9.93 -8.13
CA ASP A 338 -16.68 9.05 -8.45
C ASP A 338 -16.78 8.63 -9.93
N PRO A 339 -16.51 9.51 -10.93
CA PRO A 339 -16.53 9.14 -12.34
C PRO A 339 -15.46 8.10 -12.74
N PHE A 340 -14.46 7.84 -11.89
CA PHE A 340 -13.29 7.02 -12.19
C PHE A 340 -13.28 5.68 -11.43
N ASP A 341 -14.42 5.16 -10.99
CA ASP A 341 -14.53 3.88 -10.23
C ASP A 341 -13.52 3.75 -9.08
N PRO A 342 -13.49 4.70 -8.12
CA PRO A 342 -12.54 4.68 -7.03
C PRO A 342 -12.82 3.51 -6.07
N ARG A 343 -11.75 2.83 -5.64
CA ARG A 343 -11.80 1.84 -4.55
C ARG A 343 -10.93 2.31 -3.40
N PRO A 344 -11.49 2.52 -2.20
CA PRO A 344 -10.67 2.94 -1.07
C PRO A 344 -9.79 1.80 -0.59
N HIS A 345 -8.60 2.11 -0.07
CA HIS A 345 -7.81 1.16 0.69
C HIS A 345 -8.50 0.88 2.02
N LEU A 346 -9.04 -0.34 2.21
CA LEU A 346 -9.92 -0.68 3.34
C LEU A 346 -9.26 -0.57 4.73
N GLY A 347 -7.94 -0.54 4.80
CA GLY A 347 -7.19 -0.29 6.05
C GLY A 347 -6.93 1.19 6.35
N LYS A 348 -7.44 2.13 5.54
CA LYS A 348 -7.24 3.58 5.68
C LYS A 348 -8.58 4.31 5.83
N LEU A 349 -8.52 5.64 6.00
CA LEU A 349 -9.72 6.47 6.14
C LEU A 349 -10.42 6.63 4.79
N PHE A 350 -11.74 6.58 4.85
CA PHE A 350 -12.65 6.94 3.75
C PHE A 350 -14.02 7.31 4.35
N THR A 351 -14.84 7.99 3.56
CA THR A 351 -16.21 8.42 3.96
C THR A 351 -17.30 7.84 3.06
N MET A 352 -16.93 6.98 2.10
CA MET A 352 -17.88 6.31 1.20
C MET A 352 -18.99 5.62 1.99
N THR A 353 -20.22 5.77 1.50
CA THR A 353 -21.35 5.05 2.07
C THR A 353 -21.20 3.53 1.87
N PRO A 354 -21.76 2.68 2.73
CA PRO A 354 -21.73 1.23 2.55
C PRO A 354 -22.22 0.78 1.19
N LEU A 355 -23.29 1.38 0.65
CA LEU A 355 -23.82 1.05 -0.67
C LEU A 355 -22.81 1.35 -1.78
N ARG A 356 -22.14 2.51 -1.73
CA ARG A 356 -21.12 2.88 -2.71
C ARG A 356 -19.90 1.96 -2.64
N LEU A 357 -19.42 1.66 -1.42
CA LEU A 357 -18.31 0.72 -1.22
C LEU A 357 -18.67 -0.67 -1.77
N GLN A 358 -19.84 -1.17 -1.43
CA GLN A 358 -20.31 -2.50 -1.85
C GLN A 358 -20.43 -2.62 -3.36
N SER A 359 -20.86 -1.55 -4.05
CA SER A 359 -20.95 -1.54 -5.52
C SER A 359 -19.57 -1.57 -6.19
N ALA A 360 -18.53 -1.05 -5.54
CA ALA A 360 -17.17 -1.04 -6.06
C ALA A 360 -16.48 -2.42 -6.03
N TYR A 361 -16.94 -3.35 -5.18
CA TYR A 361 -16.35 -4.68 -4.99
C TYR A 361 -17.24 -5.79 -5.55
N ARG A 362 -17.10 -6.10 -6.83
CA ARG A 362 -17.98 -7.07 -7.54
C ARG A 362 -18.04 -8.48 -6.94
N ASN A 363 -16.99 -8.89 -6.20
CA ASN A 363 -16.93 -10.20 -5.54
C ASN A 363 -17.44 -10.19 -4.10
N LEU A 364 -17.93 -9.06 -3.61
CA LEU A 364 -18.43 -8.95 -2.25
C LEU A 364 -19.57 -9.94 -1.94
N PRO A 365 -20.53 -10.21 -2.85
CA PRO A 365 -21.54 -11.25 -2.61
C PRO A 365 -20.94 -12.64 -2.36
N LEU A 366 -19.92 -13.02 -3.14
CA LEU A 366 -19.19 -14.28 -2.96
C LEU A 366 -18.44 -14.31 -1.62
N PHE A 367 -17.80 -13.22 -1.25
CA PHE A 367 -17.10 -13.08 0.02
C PHE A 367 -18.06 -13.20 1.21
N ARG A 368 -19.23 -12.56 1.14
CA ARG A 368 -20.29 -12.66 2.16
C ARG A 368 -20.82 -14.10 2.32
N GLU A 369 -21.02 -14.80 1.21
CA GLU A 369 -21.44 -16.20 1.27
C GLU A 369 -20.37 -17.07 1.96
N HIS A 370 -19.10 -16.81 1.65
CA HIS A 370 -17.99 -17.52 2.29
C HIS A 370 -17.91 -17.21 3.78
N LEU A 371 -18.07 -15.95 4.18
CA LEU A 371 -18.13 -15.55 5.60
C LEU A 371 -19.23 -16.29 6.36
N LYS A 372 -20.45 -16.35 5.79
CA LYS A 372 -21.58 -17.05 6.45
C LYS A 372 -21.28 -18.53 6.68
N ARG A 373 -20.54 -19.18 5.79
CA ARG A 373 -20.15 -20.59 5.93
C ARG A 373 -19.01 -20.78 6.93
N SER A 374 -17.99 -19.90 6.88
CA SER A 374 -16.77 -20.02 7.69
C SER A 374 -16.97 -19.56 9.13
N ASP A 375 -17.82 -18.55 9.34
CA ASP A 375 -18.12 -18.00 10.65
C ASP A 375 -19.62 -17.73 10.83
N PRO A 376 -20.44 -18.80 10.96
CA PRO A 376 -21.89 -18.67 11.09
C PRO A 376 -22.34 -17.96 12.37
N GLN A 377 -21.47 -17.89 13.39
CA GLN A 377 -21.74 -17.23 14.66
C GLN A 377 -21.22 -15.79 14.72
N GLY A 378 -20.48 -15.33 13.68
CA GLY A 378 -19.93 -13.99 13.62
C GLY A 378 -18.83 -13.69 14.64
N LYS A 379 -18.00 -14.68 15.00
CA LYS A 379 -16.92 -14.54 15.99
C LYS A 379 -15.83 -13.55 15.56
N PHE A 380 -15.59 -13.43 14.26
CA PHE A 380 -14.58 -12.53 13.66
C PHE A 380 -15.20 -11.24 13.11
N ARG A 381 -16.45 -10.96 13.44
CA ARG A 381 -17.15 -9.74 13.05
C ARG A 381 -16.84 -8.59 14.01
N ASN A 382 -16.92 -7.38 13.47
CA ASN A 382 -16.88 -6.13 14.21
C ASN A 382 -17.77 -5.09 13.51
N GLU A 383 -17.94 -3.91 14.13
CA GLU A 383 -18.79 -2.84 13.57
C GLU A 383 -18.39 -2.43 12.15
N PHE A 384 -17.09 -2.40 11.84
CA PHE A 384 -16.62 -2.04 10.49
C PHE A 384 -17.07 -3.08 9.45
N LEU A 385 -16.86 -4.36 9.72
CA LEU A 385 -17.26 -5.44 8.81
C LEU A 385 -18.79 -5.51 8.66
N ASP A 386 -19.52 -5.32 9.74
CA ASP A 386 -20.99 -5.32 9.74
C ASP A 386 -21.52 -4.16 8.89
N HIS A 387 -20.95 -2.97 9.05
CA HIS A 387 -21.40 -1.77 8.36
C HIS A 387 -21.03 -1.79 6.87
N TYR A 388 -19.77 -2.07 6.54
CA TYR A 388 -19.27 -1.92 5.18
C TYR A 388 -19.32 -3.20 4.34
N VAL A 389 -19.04 -4.34 4.94
CA VAL A 389 -18.87 -5.60 4.22
C VAL A 389 -20.16 -6.43 4.23
N ILE A 390 -20.75 -6.67 5.39
CA ILE A 390 -21.88 -7.57 5.52
C ILE A 390 -23.16 -6.86 5.09
N GLY A 391 -23.37 -5.64 5.52
CA GLY A 391 -24.59 -4.86 5.27
C GLY A 391 -25.79 -5.44 6.00
N HIS A 392 -26.61 -4.61 6.58
CA HIS A 392 -27.92 -4.97 7.13
C HIS A 392 -29.02 -4.40 6.23
#